data_a8faf354654ded67f67e5cd854ba026d
#
_entry.id   a8faf354654ded67f67e5cd854ba026d
#
_cell.length_a   1.000
_cell.length_b   1.000
_cell.length_c   1.000
_cell.angle_alpha   90.00
_cell.angle_beta   90.00
_cell.angle_gamma   90.00
#
_symmetry.space_group_name_H-M   'P 1'
#
loop_
_entity.id
_entity.type
_entity.pdbx_description
1 polymer ?
#
loop_
_entity_poly.entity_id
_entity_poly.type
_entity_poly.pdbx_seq_one_letter_code
_entity_poly.pdbx_strand_id
1 'polypeptide(L)'
;MNGRPTTAEEYVRLVEQALDELDDILEAASFDLDEIESNSGFVEMLKKELTEMRDSMKDGSYQFGRNDLPLMRIVTKHSEKDLPCIRLFYTINQTHRQGLDISAS
;
A
#
# COMPACT_ATOMS: atom_id res chain seq x y z
N MET A 1 -15.45 -3.97 -13.09
CA MET A 1 -14.45 -4.67 -12.25
C MET A 1 -13.88 -3.70 -11.24
N ASN A 2 -13.99 -3.98 -9.98
CA ASN A 2 -13.67 -3.02 -8.96
C ASN A 2 -12.28 -3.17 -8.33
N GLY A 3 -11.59 -4.23 -8.56
CA GLY A 3 -10.24 -4.43 -8.03
C GLY A 3 -10.14 -4.69 -6.54
N ARG A 4 -11.24 -4.60 -5.78
CA ARG A 4 -11.20 -4.84 -4.35
C ARG A 4 -11.14 -6.34 -4.07
N PRO A 5 -10.23 -6.80 -3.19
CA PRO A 5 -10.08 -8.24 -2.93
C PRO A 5 -11.33 -8.84 -2.30
N THR A 6 -11.56 -10.12 -2.59
CA THR A 6 -12.72 -10.86 -2.11
C THR A 6 -12.38 -11.78 -0.94
N THR A 7 -11.10 -12.07 -0.74
CA THR A 7 -10.65 -12.94 0.35
C THR A 7 -9.48 -12.27 1.10
N ALA A 8 -9.24 -12.74 2.33
CA ALA A 8 -8.12 -12.25 3.12
C ALA A 8 -6.79 -12.52 2.42
N GLU A 9 -6.66 -13.68 1.76
CA GLU A 9 -5.44 -14.00 1.03
C GLU A 9 -5.21 -13.05 -0.13
N GLU A 10 -6.26 -12.70 -0.86
CA GLU A 10 -6.15 -11.72 -1.94
C GLU A 10 -5.75 -10.35 -1.42
N TYR A 11 -6.25 -9.99 -0.25
CA TYR A 11 -5.89 -8.72 0.36
C TYR A 11 -4.41 -8.69 0.73
N VAL A 12 -3.90 -9.78 1.32
CA VAL A 12 -2.47 -9.90 1.62
C VAL A 12 -1.64 -9.77 0.34
N ARG A 13 -2.05 -10.43 -0.73
CA ARG A 13 -1.34 -10.35 -2.02
C ARG A 13 -1.32 -8.93 -2.58
N LEU A 14 -2.43 -8.20 -2.43
CA LEU A 14 -2.50 -6.82 -2.88
C LEU A 14 -1.50 -5.96 -2.11
N VAL A 15 -1.40 -6.14 -0.80
CA VAL A 15 -0.43 -5.42 0.02
C VAL A 15 1.00 -5.81 -0.37
N GLU A 16 1.23 -7.09 -0.61
CA GLU A 16 2.57 -7.57 -1.03
C GLU A 16 2.94 -7.02 -2.41
N GLN A 17 1.96 -6.92 -3.32
CA GLN A 17 2.21 -6.30 -4.61
C GLN A 17 2.63 -4.84 -4.47
N ALA A 18 1.97 -4.11 -3.59
CA ALA A 18 2.35 -2.72 -3.32
C ALA A 18 3.76 -2.64 -2.73
N LEU A 19 4.12 -3.57 -1.85
CA LEU A 19 5.47 -3.63 -1.29
C LEU A 19 6.51 -3.88 -2.37
N ASP A 20 6.24 -4.78 -3.31
CA ASP A 20 7.14 -5.04 -4.43
C ASP A 20 7.32 -3.79 -5.29
N GLU A 21 6.25 -3.06 -5.54
CA GLU A 21 6.33 -1.83 -6.32
C GLU A 21 7.17 -0.76 -5.60
N LEU A 22 7.02 -0.67 -4.27
CA LEU A 22 7.84 0.26 -3.49
C LEU A 22 9.32 -0.13 -3.54
N ASP A 23 9.62 -1.42 -3.48
CA ASP A 23 11.00 -1.90 -3.59
C ASP A 23 11.59 -1.55 -4.95
N ASP A 24 10.78 -1.64 -6.01
CA ASP A 24 11.24 -1.26 -7.36
C ASP A 24 11.56 0.23 -7.43
N ILE A 25 10.74 1.06 -6.79
CA ILE A 25 11.00 2.49 -6.75
C ILE A 25 12.30 2.79 -6.00
N LEU A 26 12.51 2.15 -4.85
CA LEU A 26 13.71 2.34 -4.07
C LEU A 26 14.95 1.85 -4.82
N GLU A 27 14.84 0.74 -5.52
CA GLU A 27 15.93 0.21 -6.31
C GLU A 27 16.29 1.15 -7.45
N ALA A 28 15.28 1.67 -8.15
CA ALA A 28 15.53 2.64 -9.22
C ALA A 28 16.18 3.92 -8.69
N ALA A 29 15.74 4.39 -7.52
CA ALA A 29 16.28 5.59 -6.90
C ALA A 29 17.73 5.41 -6.47
N SER A 30 18.17 4.18 -6.20
CA SER A 30 19.54 3.93 -5.77
C SER A 30 20.56 4.22 -6.87
N PHE A 31 20.13 4.33 -8.12
CA PHE A 31 21.01 4.69 -9.23
C PHE A 31 21.13 6.18 -9.42
N ASP A 32 20.33 6.97 -8.72
CA ASP A 32 20.37 8.43 -8.81
C ASP A 32 20.53 8.99 -7.40
N LEU A 33 21.78 9.23 -7.03
CA LEU A 33 22.11 9.66 -5.67
C LEU A 33 21.50 11.01 -5.30
N ASP A 34 21.32 11.89 -6.28
CA ASP A 34 20.75 13.20 -6.00
C ASP A 34 19.27 13.15 -5.66
N GLU A 35 18.55 12.16 -6.16
CA GLU A 35 17.14 12.01 -5.90
C GLU A 35 16.84 11.21 -4.63
N ILE A 36 17.77 10.38 -4.19
CA ILE A 36 17.56 9.55 -3.01
C ILE A 36 17.21 10.39 -1.79
N GLU A 37 17.90 11.48 -1.57
CA GLU A 37 17.70 12.32 -0.40
C GLU A 37 16.35 13.01 -0.38
N SER A 38 15.80 13.31 -1.55
CA SER A 38 14.55 14.07 -1.63
C SER A 38 13.31 13.21 -1.78
N ASN A 39 13.43 12.00 -2.34
CA ASN A 39 12.26 11.22 -2.74
C ASN A 39 12.09 9.86 -2.07
N SER A 40 13.13 9.31 -1.46
CA SER A 40 13.03 7.96 -0.92
C SER A 40 12.43 7.89 0.48
N GLY A 41 12.45 8.99 1.22
CA GLY A 41 11.97 8.99 2.59
C GLY A 41 10.51 8.59 2.74
N PHE A 42 9.63 9.12 1.89
CA PHE A 42 8.22 8.79 1.96
C PHE A 42 7.97 7.34 1.52
N VAL A 43 8.75 6.84 0.55
CA VAL A 43 8.61 5.47 0.08
C VAL A 43 8.99 4.49 1.20
N GLU A 44 10.06 4.79 1.93
CA GLU A 44 10.47 3.94 3.06
C GLU A 44 9.43 3.94 4.18
N MET A 45 8.80 5.08 4.44
CA MET A 45 7.72 5.14 5.42
C MET A 45 6.51 4.33 5.00
N LEU A 46 6.14 4.40 3.72
CA LEU A 46 5.05 3.60 3.18
C LEU A 46 5.37 2.12 3.29
N LYS A 47 6.60 1.75 2.95
CA LYS A 47 7.03 0.36 3.04
C LYS A 47 6.94 -0.16 4.47
N LYS A 48 7.38 0.64 5.43
CA LYS A 48 7.31 0.26 6.84
C LYS A 48 5.86 0.02 7.28
N GLU A 49 4.97 0.94 6.96
CA GLU A 49 3.58 0.83 7.37
C GLU A 49 2.87 -0.34 6.69
N LEU A 50 3.16 -0.57 5.39
CA LEU A 50 2.60 -1.72 4.69
C LEU A 50 3.13 -3.04 5.24
N THR A 51 4.41 -3.09 5.59
CA THR A 51 5.00 -4.31 6.17
C THR A 51 4.34 -4.65 7.50
N GLU A 52 4.14 -3.66 8.36
CA GLU A 52 3.45 -3.85 9.62
C GLU A 52 2.01 -4.33 9.41
N MET A 53 1.33 -3.75 8.42
CA MET A 53 -0.03 -4.14 8.07
C MET A 53 -0.09 -5.58 7.59
N ARG A 54 0.83 -5.96 6.68
CA ARG A 54 0.90 -7.32 6.18
C ARG A 54 1.15 -8.31 7.31
N ASP A 55 2.07 -7.99 8.20
CA ASP A 55 2.40 -8.87 9.32
C ASP A 55 1.20 -9.05 10.24
N SER A 56 0.43 -7.99 10.47
CA SER A 56 -0.79 -8.09 11.28
C SER A 56 -1.86 -8.93 10.59
N MET A 57 -1.92 -8.91 9.28
CA MET A 57 -2.83 -9.78 8.54
C MET A 57 -2.46 -11.24 8.68
N LYS A 58 -1.16 -11.52 8.69
CA LYS A 58 -0.68 -12.90 8.77
C LYS A 58 -0.80 -13.47 10.17
N ASP A 59 -0.68 -12.64 11.20
CA ASP A 59 -0.80 -13.12 12.58
C ASP A 59 -2.23 -13.03 13.13
N GLY A 60 -3.16 -12.52 12.33
CA GLY A 60 -4.56 -12.44 12.72
C GLY A 60 -4.94 -11.22 13.54
N SER A 61 -4.03 -10.28 13.75
CA SER A 61 -4.31 -9.09 14.55
C SER A 61 -4.88 -7.94 13.74
N TYR A 62 -4.87 -8.04 12.41
CA TYR A 62 -5.37 -6.98 11.55
C TYR A 62 -6.87 -6.79 11.71
N GLN A 63 -7.30 -5.54 11.81
CA GLN A 63 -8.71 -5.20 11.90
C GLN A 63 -9.07 -4.14 10.86
N PHE A 64 -10.19 -4.35 10.17
CA PHE A 64 -10.75 -3.35 9.29
C PHE A 64 -11.26 -2.17 10.11
N GLY A 65 -11.23 -0.98 9.53
CA GLY A 65 -11.69 0.23 10.19
C GLY A 65 -12.51 1.10 9.26
N ARG A 66 -13.12 2.12 9.82
CA ARG A 66 -13.94 3.05 9.04
C ARG A 66 -13.16 4.27 8.56
N ASN A 67 -12.00 4.49 9.15
CA ASN A 67 -11.17 5.63 8.82
C ASN A 67 -10.08 5.22 7.85
N ASP A 68 -9.51 6.21 7.18
CA ASP A 68 -8.38 5.97 6.28
C ASP A 68 -7.21 5.36 7.04
N LEU A 69 -6.46 4.50 6.34
CA LEU A 69 -5.20 4.01 6.87
C LEU A 69 -4.26 5.19 7.13
N PRO A 70 -3.45 5.12 8.20
CA PRO A 70 -2.50 6.23 8.51
C PRO A 70 -1.58 6.58 7.34
N LEU A 71 -1.20 5.57 6.53
CA LEU A 71 -0.31 5.81 5.39
C LEU A 71 -0.94 6.70 4.33
N MET A 72 -2.27 6.83 4.31
CA MET A 72 -2.94 7.65 3.30
C MET A 72 -2.58 9.13 3.41
N ARG A 73 -2.22 9.61 4.58
CA ARG A 73 -1.77 11.01 4.73
C ARG A 73 -0.48 11.26 3.94
N ILE A 74 0.31 10.20 3.71
CA ILE A 74 1.50 10.29 2.87
C ILE A 74 1.10 10.15 1.41
N VAL A 75 0.29 9.14 1.10
CA VAL A 75 -0.13 8.85 -0.27
C VAL A 75 -0.82 10.05 -0.92
N THR A 76 -1.73 10.70 -0.18
CA THR A 76 -2.50 11.82 -0.75
C THR A 76 -1.67 13.05 -1.05
N LYS A 77 -0.45 13.13 -0.54
CA LYS A 77 0.45 14.25 -0.83
C LYS A 77 1.24 14.05 -2.11
N HIS A 78 1.14 12.88 -2.72
CA HIS A 78 1.90 12.54 -3.91
C HIS A 78 0.98 12.20 -5.06
N SER A 79 1.50 12.35 -6.28
CA SER A 79 0.75 12.04 -7.49
C SER A 79 1.22 10.71 -8.05
N GLU A 80 0.52 10.23 -9.06
CA GLU A 80 0.90 9.02 -9.79
C GLU A 80 2.31 9.13 -10.38
N LYS A 81 2.75 10.36 -10.67
CA LYS A 81 4.10 10.60 -11.17
C LYS A 81 5.17 10.25 -10.15
N ASP A 82 4.93 10.63 -8.88
CA ASP A 82 5.86 10.33 -7.79
C ASP A 82 5.71 8.92 -7.27
N LEU A 83 4.49 8.39 -7.36
CA LEU A 83 4.14 7.09 -6.79
C LEU A 83 3.33 6.33 -7.84
N PRO A 84 4.00 5.65 -8.79
CA PRO A 84 3.30 4.95 -9.88
C PRO A 84 2.29 3.90 -9.40
N CYS A 85 2.49 3.35 -8.22
CA CYS A 85 1.58 2.34 -7.66
C CYS A 85 0.47 2.95 -6.80
N ILE A 86 0.20 4.24 -6.95
CA ILE A 86 -0.76 4.96 -6.08
C ILE A 86 -2.15 4.32 -6.09
N ARG A 87 -2.55 3.74 -7.21
CA ARG A 87 -3.87 3.09 -7.32
C ARG A 87 -3.99 1.87 -6.40
N LEU A 88 -2.89 1.17 -6.20
CA LEU A 88 -2.87 0.04 -5.26
C LEU A 88 -3.18 0.52 -3.85
N PHE A 89 -2.63 1.67 -3.47
CA PHE A 89 -2.90 2.24 -2.14
C PHE A 89 -4.36 2.64 -1.98
N TYR A 90 -4.96 3.22 -3.02
CA TYR A 90 -6.38 3.56 -2.95
C TYR A 90 -7.24 2.31 -2.81
N THR A 91 -6.92 1.24 -3.53
CA THR A 91 -7.63 -0.02 -3.41
C THR A 91 -7.45 -0.65 -2.03
N ILE A 92 -6.22 -0.62 -1.51
CA ILE A 92 -5.93 -1.13 -0.17
C ILE A 92 -6.73 -0.36 0.87
N ASN A 93 -6.74 0.97 0.77
CA ASN A 93 -7.47 1.81 1.72
C ASN A 93 -8.97 1.60 1.63
N GLN A 94 -9.50 1.49 0.41
CA GLN A 94 -10.92 1.22 0.21
C GLN A 94 -11.31 -0.11 0.84
N THR A 95 -10.48 -1.13 0.67
CA THR A 95 -10.72 -2.44 1.26
C THR A 95 -10.68 -2.36 2.78
N HIS A 96 -9.75 -1.57 3.33
CA HIS A 96 -9.68 -1.37 4.77
C HIS A 96 -10.98 -0.77 5.31
N ARG A 97 -11.53 0.22 4.62
CA ARG A 97 -12.71 0.95 5.07
C ARG A 97 -14.01 0.20 4.82
N GLN A 98 -14.08 -0.56 3.75
CA GLN A 98 -15.32 -1.23 3.33
C GLN A 98 -15.31 -2.73 3.58
N GLY A 99 -14.15 -3.30 3.86
CA GLY A 99 -14.00 -4.73 4.00
C GLY A 99 -13.80 -5.43 2.67
N LEU A 100 -13.73 -6.75 2.73
CA LEU A 100 -13.58 -7.58 1.52
C LEU A 100 -14.84 -7.50 0.68
N ASP A 101 -14.69 -7.66 -0.63
CA ASP A 101 -15.82 -7.60 -1.56
C ASP A 101 -16.48 -8.97 -1.67
N ILE A 102 -17.17 -9.38 -0.62
CA ILE A 102 -17.84 -10.66 -0.58
C ILE A 102 -19.19 -10.64 -1.28
N SER A 103 -19.70 -9.45 -1.57
CA SER A 103 -21.00 -9.32 -2.25
C SER A 103 -20.90 -9.62 -3.74
N ALA A 104 -19.69 -9.74 -4.28
CA ALA A 104 -19.48 -10.04 -5.70
C ALA A 104 -19.61 -11.53 -6.01
N SER A 105 -19.71 -12.36 -5.00
CA SER A 105 -19.80 -13.82 -5.20
C SER A 105 -21.21 -14.28 -5.51
#